data_33cd1073dff73ffb71ff534c4d5b2421
#
_entry.id   33cd1073dff73ffb71ff534c4d5b2421
#
_cell.length_a   1.000
_cell.length_b   1.000
_cell.length_c   1.000
_cell.angle_alpha   90.00
_cell.angle_beta   90.00
_cell.angle_gamma   90.00
#
_symmetry.space_group_name_H-M   'P 1'
#
loop_
_entity.id
_entity.type
_entity.pdbx_description
1 polymer ?
#
loop_
_entity_poly.entity_id
_entity_poly.type
_entity_poly.pdbx_seq_one_letter_code
_entity_poly.pdbx_strand_id
1 'polypeptide(L)'
;TCRDPVSNRYRFPPRQFQEAASSGETDYWRRLIDPGAEGINGWLVFAEPLQIDVESWLESWYSSFQRMPLYGGLAHFDKEAMSAVVIADDFVLTEGGVAVGIGRGVGLAGLKAQGCTPIGNALTVVRAKGNILERLGNRPALSMLETPSKDWIPKPGREAKGTSF
;
A
#
# COMPACT_ATOMS: atom_id res chain seq x y z
N THR A 1 -25.31 -24.59 -1.35
CA THR A 1 -24.81 -23.68 -2.39
C THR A 1 -23.85 -22.72 -1.74
N CYS A 2 -22.54 -22.96 -1.91
CA CYS A 2 -21.51 -22.03 -1.46
C CYS A 2 -21.66 -20.75 -2.30
N ARG A 3 -22.12 -19.66 -1.70
CA ARG A 3 -22.15 -18.36 -2.39
C ARG A 3 -20.73 -17.82 -2.45
N ASP A 4 -20.35 -17.29 -3.60
CA ASP A 4 -19.05 -16.67 -3.81
C ASP A 4 -18.79 -15.62 -2.72
N PRO A 5 -17.69 -15.73 -1.92
CA PRO A 5 -17.36 -14.77 -0.87
C PRO A 5 -16.89 -13.42 -1.44
N VAL A 6 -16.53 -13.37 -2.72
CA VAL A 6 -16.18 -12.13 -3.43
C VAL A 6 -17.47 -11.47 -3.88
N SER A 7 -17.82 -10.35 -3.26
CA SER A 7 -19.10 -9.73 -3.56
C SER A 7 -19.09 -8.85 -4.79
N ASN A 8 -18.06 -8.00 -4.96
CA ASN A 8 -18.02 -7.06 -6.07
C ASN A 8 -16.59 -6.66 -6.44
N ARG A 9 -16.39 -6.34 -7.72
CA ARG A 9 -15.13 -5.84 -8.27
C ARG A 9 -15.36 -4.46 -8.86
N TYR A 10 -14.51 -3.51 -8.47
CA TYR A 10 -14.61 -2.12 -8.89
C TYR A 10 -13.33 -1.68 -9.56
N ARG A 11 -13.45 -0.97 -10.68
CA ARG A 11 -12.32 -0.36 -11.38
C ARG A 11 -12.40 1.14 -11.24
N PHE A 12 -11.26 1.75 -10.96
CA PHE A 12 -11.15 3.17 -10.73
C PHE A 12 -10.11 3.79 -11.67
N PRO A 13 -10.50 4.69 -12.55
CA PRO A 13 -9.54 5.47 -13.34
C PRO A 13 -8.78 6.48 -12.45
N PRO A 14 -7.59 6.93 -12.86
CA PRO A 14 -6.74 7.83 -12.05
C PRO A 14 -7.46 9.09 -11.58
N ARG A 15 -8.33 9.67 -12.41
CA ARG A 15 -9.11 10.87 -12.05
C ARG A 15 -9.92 10.71 -10.77
N GLN A 16 -10.45 9.52 -10.49
CA GLN A 16 -11.25 9.29 -9.29
C GLN A 16 -10.39 9.34 -8.02
N PHE A 17 -9.13 8.90 -8.09
CA PHE A 17 -8.19 9.04 -6.99
C PHE A 17 -7.85 10.51 -6.72
N GLN A 18 -7.68 11.31 -7.78
CA GLN A 18 -7.41 12.74 -7.66
C GLN A 18 -8.63 13.51 -7.14
N GLU A 19 -9.82 13.18 -7.63
CA GLU A 19 -11.09 13.74 -7.17
C GLU A 19 -11.34 13.43 -5.69
N ALA A 20 -11.11 12.18 -5.25
CA ALA A 20 -11.24 11.77 -3.86
C ALA A 20 -10.31 12.56 -2.94
N ALA A 21 -9.05 12.72 -3.35
CA ALA A 21 -8.05 13.47 -2.57
C ALA A 21 -8.40 14.97 -2.48
N SER A 22 -8.98 15.56 -3.51
CA SER A 22 -9.29 17.00 -3.59
C SER A 22 -10.66 17.38 -3.06
N SER A 23 -11.62 16.46 -3.05
CA SER A 23 -13.01 16.76 -2.66
C SER A 23 -13.18 17.06 -1.18
N GLY A 24 -12.32 16.50 -0.31
CA GLY A 24 -12.49 16.54 1.14
C GLY A 24 -13.72 15.78 1.65
N GLU A 25 -14.43 15.05 0.79
CA GLU A 25 -15.62 14.31 1.15
C GLU A 25 -15.27 12.97 1.83
N THR A 26 -15.84 12.75 3.00
CA THR A 26 -15.57 11.55 3.81
C THR A 26 -16.26 10.29 3.31
N ASP A 27 -17.19 10.41 2.38
CA ASP A 27 -17.99 9.29 1.82
C ASP A 27 -17.86 9.13 0.31
N TYR A 28 -16.86 9.78 -0.30
CA TYR A 28 -16.63 9.78 -1.76
C TYR A 28 -16.64 8.36 -2.33
N TRP A 29 -15.81 7.47 -1.80
CA TRP A 29 -15.71 6.09 -2.29
C TRP A 29 -16.96 5.27 -2.05
N ARG A 30 -17.66 5.51 -0.94
CA ARG A 30 -18.91 4.81 -0.64
C ARG A 30 -20.02 5.16 -1.65
N ARG A 31 -20.08 6.40 -2.09
CA ARG A 31 -21.06 6.80 -3.12
C ARG A 31 -20.73 6.26 -4.51
N LEU A 32 -19.43 6.10 -4.80
CA LEU A 32 -18.97 5.58 -6.07
C LEU A 32 -19.15 4.07 -6.18
N ILE A 33 -19.01 3.37 -5.07
CA ILE A 33 -19.21 1.94 -4.94
C ILE A 33 -20.70 1.71 -4.66
N ASP A 34 -21.39 1.08 -5.62
CA ASP A 34 -22.83 0.81 -5.63
C ASP A 34 -23.34 0.26 -4.26
N PRO A 35 -24.63 0.53 -3.89
CA PRO A 35 -25.30 -0.02 -2.69
C PRO A 35 -25.15 -1.54 -2.47
N GLY A 36 -24.71 -2.31 -3.47
CA GLY A 36 -24.32 -3.72 -3.32
C GLY A 36 -23.12 -3.99 -2.42
N ALA A 37 -22.48 -2.96 -1.89
CA ALA A 37 -21.39 -3.06 -0.90
C ALA A 37 -21.87 -3.44 0.52
N GLU A 38 -23.17 -3.61 0.74
CA GLU A 38 -23.69 -4.11 2.02
C GLU A 38 -23.12 -5.50 2.31
N GLY A 39 -22.55 -5.64 3.52
CA GLY A 39 -21.96 -6.89 3.99
C GLY A 39 -20.50 -7.10 3.58
N ILE A 40 -19.82 -6.10 3.03
CA ILE A 40 -18.36 -6.14 2.84
C ILE A 40 -17.67 -5.99 4.20
N ASN A 41 -16.72 -6.89 4.47
CA ASN A 41 -15.95 -6.94 5.70
C ASN A 41 -14.51 -6.42 5.54
N GLY A 42 -14.10 -6.19 4.32
CA GLY A 42 -12.78 -5.64 4.00
C GLY A 42 -12.51 -5.62 2.50
N TRP A 43 -11.36 -5.07 2.13
CA TRP A 43 -11.01 -4.75 0.76
C TRP A 43 -9.66 -5.31 0.37
N LEU A 44 -9.56 -5.79 -0.87
CA LEU A 44 -8.29 -6.00 -1.56
C LEU A 44 -8.17 -4.96 -2.67
N VAL A 45 -7.10 -4.18 -2.68
CA VAL A 45 -6.90 -3.12 -3.67
C VAL A 45 -5.53 -3.25 -4.32
N PHE A 46 -5.51 -3.17 -5.65
CA PHE A 46 -4.29 -3.14 -6.44
C PHE A 46 -4.33 -1.92 -7.35
N ALA A 47 -3.27 -1.13 -7.34
CA ALA A 47 -3.24 0.13 -8.06
C ALA A 47 -1.88 0.40 -8.72
N GLU A 48 -1.92 1.21 -9.74
CA GLU A 48 -0.75 1.76 -10.41
C GLU A 48 -0.22 2.96 -9.59
N PRO A 49 1.10 2.99 -9.23
CA PRO A 49 1.60 3.95 -8.24
C PRO A 49 1.93 5.34 -8.78
N LEU A 50 2.09 5.53 -10.10
CA LEU A 50 2.67 6.77 -10.64
C LEU A 50 1.69 7.94 -10.71
N GLN A 51 0.40 7.64 -10.87
CA GLN A 51 -0.65 8.65 -11.06
C GLN A 51 -1.53 8.84 -9.83
N ILE A 52 -1.19 8.16 -8.74
CA ILE A 52 -1.98 8.15 -7.51
C ILE A 52 -1.15 8.71 -6.37
N ASP A 53 -1.64 9.75 -5.70
CA ASP A 53 -1.17 10.10 -4.36
C ASP A 53 -1.74 9.07 -3.37
N VAL A 54 -0.91 8.07 -3.09
CA VAL A 54 -1.30 6.90 -2.27
C VAL A 54 -1.70 7.30 -0.86
N GLU A 55 -1.03 8.29 -0.26
CA GLU A 55 -1.30 8.73 1.10
C GLU A 55 -2.67 9.39 1.19
N SER A 56 -2.93 10.39 0.36
CA SER A 56 -4.23 11.07 0.29
C SER A 56 -5.36 10.11 -0.10
N TRP A 57 -5.09 9.18 -1.02
CA TRP A 57 -6.07 8.15 -1.37
C TRP A 57 -6.42 7.25 -0.20
N LEU A 58 -5.42 6.73 0.54
CA LEU A 58 -5.66 5.87 1.70
C LEU A 58 -6.47 6.59 2.78
N GLU A 59 -6.17 7.85 3.05
CA GLU A 59 -6.93 8.65 4.02
C GLU A 59 -8.40 8.79 3.61
N SER A 60 -8.67 9.12 2.35
CA SER A 60 -10.04 9.25 1.83
C SER A 60 -10.79 7.90 1.83
N TRP A 61 -10.08 6.80 1.52
CA TRP A 61 -10.64 5.45 1.55
C TRP A 61 -11.03 5.02 2.96
N TYR A 62 -10.13 5.19 3.93
CA TYR A 62 -10.41 4.86 5.33
C TYR A 62 -11.52 5.72 5.93
N SER A 63 -11.63 6.98 5.52
CA SER A 63 -12.74 7.85 5.91
C SER A 63 -14.08 7.32 5.36
N SER A 64 -14.11 6.90 4.11
CA SER A 64 -15.32 6.36 3.46
C SER A 64 -15.77 5.03 4.06
N PHE A 65 -14.86 4.15 4.48
CA PHE A 65 -15.17 2.80 4.94
C PHE A 65 -14.90 2.54 6.41
N GLN A 66 -14.89 3.59 7.25
CA GLN A 66 -14.77 3.48 8.71
C GLN A 66 -13.59 2.60 9.16
N ARG A 67 -12.44 2.74 8.49
CA ARG A 67 -11.21 1.98 8.76
C ARG A 67 -11.36 0.46 8.61
N MET A 68 -12.23 0.01 7.72
CA MET A 68 -12.28 -1.40 7.34
C MET A 68 -10.91 -1.94 6.94
N PRO A 69 -10.62 -3.23 7.19
CA PRO A 69 -9.39 -3.85 6.71
C PRO A 69 -9.20 -3.64 5.22
N LEU A 70 -8.03 -3.13 4.85
CA LEU A 70 -7.61 -2.91 3.48
C LEU A 70 -6.25 -3.56 3.29
N TYR A 71 -6.16 -4.46 2.32
CA TYR A 71 -4.93 -5.12 1.91
C TYR A 71 -4.74 -4.97 0.40
N GLY A 72 -3.55 -5.25 -0.06
CA GLY A 72 -3.25 -5.19 -1.48
C GLY A 72 -1.83 -4.72 -1.75
N GLY A 73 -1.64 -4.07 -2.86
CA GLY A 73 -0.32 -3.59 -3.26
C GLY A 73 -0.36 -2.62 -4.42
N LEU A 74 0.77 -1.96 -4.59
CA LEU A 74 1.02 -1.14 -5.76
C LEU A 74 1.74 -2.00 -6.79
N ALA A 75 1.36 -1.86 -8.05
CA ALA A 75 2.01 -2.55 -9.15
C ALA A 75 3.48 -2.11 -9.26
N HIS A 76 4.33 -3.05 -9.61
CA HIS A 76 5.73 -2.72 -9.87
C HIS A 76 5.86 -1.88 -11.15
N PHE A 77 6.60 -0.79 -11.05
CA PHE A 77 6.92 0.03 -12.22
C PHE A 77 8.12 -0.55 -12.96
N ASP A 78 7.89 -1.00 -14.17
CA ASP A 78 8.94 -1.43 -15.07
C ASP A 78 9.57 -0.20 -15.74
N LYS A 79 10.84 0.04 -15.47
CA LYS A 79 11.58 1.17 -16.01
C LYS A 79 11.84 1.05 -17.52
N GLU A 80 11.95 -0.16 -18.05
CA GLU A 80 12.20 -0.40 -19.48
C GLU A 80 10.91 -0.21 -20.27
N ALA A 81 9.79 -0.75 -19.75
CA ALA A 81 8.47 -0.58 -20.36
C ALA A 81 7.84 0.79 -20.04
N MET A 82 8.44 1.56 -19.10
CA MET A 82 7.89 2.84 -18.62
C MET A 82 6.43 2.72 -18.17
N SER A 83 6.07 1.60 -17.55
CA SER A 83 4.68 1.28 -17.18
C SER A 83 4.60 0.42 -15.93
N ALA A 84 3.45 0.50 -15.27
CA ALA A 84 3.02 -0.46 -14.26
C ALA A 84 1.69 -1.06 -14.71
N VAL A 85 1.45 -2.33 -14.39
CA VAL A 85 0.28 -3.05 -14.88
C VAL A 85 -0.45 -3.73 -13.73
N VAL A 86 -1.76 -3.55 -13.69
CA VAL A 86 -2.69 -4.31 -12.85
C VAL A 86 -3.59 -5.14 -13.75
N ILE A 87 -3.66 -6.44 -13.51
CA ILE A 87 -4.52 -7.36 -14.26
C ILE A 87 -5.69 -7.76 -13.38
N ALA A 88 -6.90 -7.58 -13.88
CA ALA A 88 -8.11 -7.99 -13.19
C ALA A 88 -9.08 -8.60 -14.21
N ASP A 89 -9.39 -9.88 -14.02
CA ASP A 89 -10.14 -10.69 -14.98
C ASP A 89 -9.50 -10.64 -16.38
N ASP A 90 -10.24 -10.21 -17.39
CA ASP A 90 -9.77 -10.06 -18.78
C ASP A 90 -9.24 -8.66 -19.10
N PHE A 91 -9.07 -7.81 -18.08
CA PHE A 91 -8.64 -6.43 -18.27
C PHE A 91 -7.21 -6.21 -17.82
N VAL A 92 -6.47 -5.49 -18.63
CA VAL A 92 -5.14 -4.97 -18.32
C VAL A 92 -5.26 -3.47 -18.07
N LEU A 93 -4.94 -3.04 -16.86
CA LEU A 93 -4.96 -1.64 -16.45
C LEU A 93 -3.52 -1.14 -16.38
N THR A 94 -3.21 -0.14 -17.16
CA THR A 94 -1.92 0.58 -17.13
C THR A 94 -1.98 1.87 -16.31
N GLU A 95 -3.15 2.17 -15.78
CA GLU A 95 -3.44 3.34 -14.96
C GLU A 95 -4.60 3.06 -14.00
N GLY A 96 -4.64 3.78 -12.87
CA GLY A 96 -5.71 3.62 -11.88
C GLY A 96 -5.56 2.36 -11.03
N GLY A 97 -6.68 1.73 -10.68
CA GLY A 97 -6.67 0.56 -9.80
C GLY A 97 -7.95 -0.24 -9.82
N VAL A 98 -7.90 -1.36 -9.12
CA VAL A 98 -9.03 -2.26 -8.89
C VAL A 98 -9.20 -2.51 -7.39
N ALA A 99 -10.44 -2.50 -6.92
CA ALA A 99 -10.80 -2.94 -5.58
C ALA A 99 -11.74 -4.15 -5.64
N VAL A 100 -11.51 -5.08 -4.72
CA VAL A 100 -12.32 -6.29 -4.55
C VAL A 100 -12.88 -6.28 -3.14
N GLY A 101 -14.21 -6.21 -3.02
CA GLY A 101 -14.91 -6.32 -1.74
C GLY A 101 -15.02 -7.77 -1.28
N ILE A 102 -14.58 -8.06 -0.07
CA ILE A 102 -14.69 -9.37 0.58
C ILE A 102 -15.78 -9.29 1.65
N GLY A 103 -16.75 -10.14 1.56
CA GLY A 103 -17.91 -10.09 2.47
C GLY A 103 -18.56 -11.43 2.73
N ARG A 104 -19.84 -11.39 3.12
CA ARG A 104 -20.70 -12.55 3.29
C ARG A 104 -20.16 -13.61 4.27
N GLY A 105 -19.71 -13.17 5.43
CA GLY A 105 -19.25 -14.08 6.49
C GLY A 105 -17.78 -14.47 6.38
N VAL A 106 -17.04 -13.92 5.41
CA VAL A 106 -15.57 -14.04 5.34
C VAL A 106 -14.95 -12.84 6.01
N GLY A 107 -14.06 -13.07 6.99
CA GLY A 107 -13.24 -12.03 7.60
C GLY A 107 -11.89 -11.91 6.88
N LEU A 108 -11.34 -10.70 6.88
CA LEU A 108 -9.98 -10.43 6.42
C LEU A 108 -9.07 -10.23 7.63
N ALA A 109 -8.02 -11.03 7.71
CA ALA A 109 -6.93 -10.84 8.65
C ALA A 109 -5.61 -10.76 7.88
N GLY A 110 -4.79 -9.79 8.20
CA GLY A 110 -3.50 -9.59 7.54
C GLY A 110 -2.35 -9.77 8.48
N LEU A 111 -1.27 -10.29 7.94
CA LEU A 111 0.02 -10.38 8.59
C LEU A 111 1.03 -9.57 7.80
N LYS A 112 1.77 -8.70 8.50
CA LYS A 112 2.89 -7.98 7.90
C LYS A 112 4.17 -8.78 8.08
N ALA A 113 4.73 -9.29 6.99
CA ALA A 113 6.03 -9.91 6.97
C ALA A 113 7.02 -9.02 6.21
N GLN A 114 8.14 -8.68 6.82
CA GLN A 114 9.21 -7.90 6.19
C GLN A 114 10.49 -8.74 6.21
N GLY A 115 11.01 -9.04 5.01
CA GLY A 115 12.26 -9.80 4.83
C GLY A 115 13.53 -8.99 5.16
N CYS A 116 13.41 -7.92 5.94
CA CYS A 116 14.53 -7.05 6.29
C CYS A 116 14.90 -7.22 7.76
N THR A 117 16.19 -7.36 8.00
CA THR A 117 16.74 -7.33 9.36
C THR A 117 17.29 -5.93 9.63
N PRO A 118 16.94 -5.29 10.76
CA PRO A 118 17.52 -4.00 11.13
C PRO A 118 19.05 -4.11 11.28
N ILE A 119 19.76 -3.14 10.71
CA ILE A 119 21.22 -3.02 10.83
C ILE A 119 21.59 -1.71 11.51
N GLY A 120 22.63 -1.74 12.34
CA GLY A 120 23.08 -0.57 13.10
C GLY A 120 22.13 -0.16 14.22
N ASN A 121 22.32 1.06 14.72
CA ASN A 121 21.54 1.62 15.82
C ASN A 121 20.32 2.39 15.31
N ALA A 122 19.27 2.42 16.13
CA ALA A 122 18.11 3.27 15.85
C ALA A 122 18.53 4.76 15.87
N LEU A 123 18.10 5.50 14.86
CA LEU A 123 18.37 6.93 14.72
C LEU A 123 17.07 7.72 14.76
N THR A 124 17.11 8.85 15.48
CA THR A 124 15.95 9.74 15.56
C THR A 124 15.86 10.59 14.30
N VAL A 125 14.69 10.60 13.65
CA VAL A 125 14.39 11.54 12.57
C VAL A 125 14.17 12.92 13.18
N VAL A 126 15.08 13.87 12.90
CA VAL A 126 15.01 15.25 13.41
C VAL A 126 14.36 16.17 12.40
N ARG A 127 14.51 15.86 11.09
CA ARG A 127 13.90 16.66 10.04
C ARG A 127 13.55 15.77 8.83
N ALA A 128 12.29 15.90 8.41
CA ALA A 128 11.77 15.29 7.20
C ALA A 128 10.81 16.25 6.50
N LYS A 129 10.64 16.10 5.19
CA LYS A 129 9.65 16.81 4.40
C LYS A 129 8.94 15.80 3.49
N GLY A 130 7.68 15.48 3.83
CA GLY A 130 6.97 14.38 3.20
C GLY A 130 7.75 13.07 3.35
N ASN A 131 8.03 12.39 2.26
CA ASN A 131 8.78 11.14 2.21
C ASN A 131 10.33 11.33 2.14
N ILE A 132 10.82 12.56 2.23
CA ILE A 132 12.26 12.87 2.15
C ILE A 132 12.82 13.05 3.56
N LEU A 133 13.76 12.18 3.95
CA LEU A 133 14.52 12.33 5.18
C LEU A 133 15.68 13.31 4.95
N GLU A 134 15.69 14.42 5.68
CA GLU A 134 16.75 15.43 5.56
C GLU A 134 17.83 15.25 6.62
N ARG A 135 17.44 14.94 7.89
CA ARG A 135 18.37 14.79 9.01
C ARG A 135 18.00 13.63 9.94
N LEU A 136 19.03 12.87 10.31
CA LEU A 136 18.98 11.81 11.32
C LEU A 136 19.94 12.18 12.47
N GLY A 137 19.40 12.41 13.66
CA GLY A 137 20.18 12.98 14.74
C GLY A 137 20.85 14.31 14.31
N ASN A 138 22.16 14.39 14.51
CA ASN A 138 22.92 15.63 14.21
C ASN A 138 23.49 15.67 12.79
N ARG A 139 23.22 14.67 11.93
CA ARG A 139 23.84 14.54 10.61
C ARG A 139 22.81 14.61 9.47
N PRO A 140 23.21 15.05 8.26
CA PRO A 140 22.39 14.88 7.06
C PRO A 140 22.10 13.39 6.84
N ALA A 141 20.85 13.05 6.43
CA ALA A 141 20.45 11.64 6.27
C ALA A 141 21.32 10.90 5.23
N LEU A 142 21.66 11.57 4.12
CA LEU A 142 22.51 10.99 3.07
C LEU A 142 23.91 10.60 3.59
N SER A 143 24.52 11.42 4.43
CA SER A 143 25.85 11.14 4.97
C SER A 143 25.91 9.88 5.86
N MET A 144 24.75 9.45 6.37
CA MET A 144 24.65 8.21 7.14
C MET A 144 24.69 6.97 6.23
N LEU A 145 24.25 7.09 4.99
CA LEU A 145 24.34 6.02 3.99
C LEU A 145 25.71 5.93 3.34
N GLU A 146 26.38 7.08 3.18
CA GLU A 146 27.72 7.16 2.57
C GLU A 146 28.85 6.64 3.48
N THR A 147 28.58 6.58 4.77
CA THR A 147 29.52 6.00 5.73
C THR A 147 29.06 4.58 6.10
N PRO A 148 29.42 3.54 5.33
CA PRO A 148 29.06 2.19 5.69
C PRO A 148 29.69 1.87 7.03
N SER A 149 28.87 1.66 8.06
CA SER A 149 29.40 1.07 9.29
C SER A 149 29.87 -0.34 8.94
N LYS A 150 30.96 -0.80 9.56
CA LYS A 150 31.45 -2.17 9.38
C LYS A 150 30.40 -3.23 9.70
N ASP A 151 29.31 -2.82 10.32
CA ASP A 151 28.17 -3.65 10.71
C ASP A 151 27.11 -3.78 9.61
N TRP A 152 27.22 -3.02 8.51
CA TRP A 152 26.27 -3.04 7.39
C TRP A 152 26.52 -4.17 6.38
N ILE A 153 27.70 -4.77 6.42
CA ILE A 153 28.04 -5.90 5.55
C ILE A 153 27.71 -7.17 6.33
N PRO A 154 26.72 -7.98 5.94
CA PRO A 154 26.50 -9.29 6.54
C PRO A 154 27.80 -10.08 6.41
N LYS A 155 28.38 -10.52 7.51
CA LYS A 155 29.52 -11.43 7.45
C LYS A 155 29.05 -12.71 6.76
N PRO A 156 29.69 -13.13 5.66
CA PRO A 156 29.33 -14.37 4.99
C PRO A 156 29.42 -15.51 6.01
N GLY A 157 28.32 -16.25 6.21
CA GLY A 157 28.27 -17.42 7.09
C GLY A 157 27.40 -17.31 8.35
N ARG A 158 26.68 -16.23 8.60
CA ARG A 158 25.61 -16.26 9.61
C ARG A 158 24.28 -16.58 8.93
N GLU A 159 23.96 -17.86 8.90
CA GLU A 159 22.58 -18.29 8.67
C GLU A 159 21.69 -17.64 9.72
N ALA A 160 20.62 -16.99 9.26
CA ALA A 160 19.59 -16.50 10.15
C ALA A 160 19.03 -17.71 10.91
N LYS A 161 19.34 -17.84 12.19
CA LYS A 161 18.64 -18.77 13.06
C LYS A 161 17.17 -18.36 13.05
N GLY A 162 16.37 -19.17 12.36
CA GLY A 162 14.93 -18.99 12.32
C GLY A 162 14.37 -18.88 13.72
N THR A 163 13.80 -17.76 14.04
CA THR A 163 12.90 -17.61 15.17
C THR A 163 11.62 -18.32 14.77
N SER A 164 11.43 -19.54 15.27
CA SER A 164 10.12 -20.21 15.22
C SER A 164 9.14 -19.39 16.06
N PHE A 165 8.02 -19.04 15.43
CA PHE A 165 6.82 -18.51 16.07
C PHE A 165 5.94 -19.66 16.56
#